data_78b936f424b7cb1c758b6c999096965c
#
_entry.id   78b936f424b7cb1c758b6c999096965c
#
_cell.length_a   1.000
_cell.length_b   1.000
_cell.length_c   1.000
_cell.angle_alpha   90.00
_cell.angle_beta   90.00
_cell.angle_gamma   90.00
#
_symmetry.space_group_name_H-M   'P 1'
#
loop_
_entity.id
_entity.type
_entity.pdbx_description
1 polymer ?
#
loop_
_entity_poly.entity_id
_entity_poly.type
_entity_poly.pdbx_seq_one_letter_code
_entity_poly.pdbx_strand_id
1 'polypeptide(L)'
;MFLLNKQTEIEQESKKSERLFDEKVNIYQKIFDICSDMLMDGKLSQDEINRLPFPLIKLQMLASEDVIIAFQEVFNELNRVYDVEGEVVTIQDSDKVEIYRLLSVFSNECRKDLEISDVPVDPEIQKMTVSTISSANKK
;
A
#
# COMPACT_ATOMS: atom_id res chain seq x y z
N MET A 1 44.83 -7.76 -5.46
CA MET A 1 43.93 -7.24 -6.49
C MET A 1 42.61 -7.97 -6.52
N PHE A 2 42.65 -9.28 -6.41
CA PHE A 2 41.43 -10.10 -6.39
C PHE A 2 40.49 -9.75 -5.21
N LEU A 3 41.05 -9.52 -4.03
CA LEU A 3 40.29 -9.17 -2.83
C LEU A 3 39.61 -7.79 -2.95
N LEU A 4 40.25 -6.83 -3.61
CA LEU A 4 39.70 -5.49 -3.80
C LEU A 4 38.47 -5.49 -4.74
N ASN A 5 38.52 -6.28 -5.80
CA ASN A 5 37.38 -6.42 -6.73
C ASN A 5 36.16 -7.03 -6.05
N LYS A 6 36.38 -8.05 -5.22
CA LYS A 6 35.29 -8.70 -4.49
C LYS A 6 34.65 -7.78 -3.47
N GLN A 7 35.45 -6.98 -2.79
CA GLN A 7 34.98 -5.98 -1.82
C GLN A 7 34.17 -4.89 -2.50
N THR A 8 34.60 -4.44 -3.69
CA THR A 8 33.85 -3.45 -4.48
C THR A 8 32.50 -4.02 -4.94
N GLU A 9 32.45 -5.28 -5.35
CA GLU A 9 31.20 -5.95 -5.73
C GLU A 9 30.21 -6.03 -4.58
N ILE A 10 30.67 -6.39 -3.38
CA ILE A 10 29.85 -6.46 -2.17
C ILE A 10 29.29 -5.07 -1.83
N GLU A 11 30.14 -4.03 -1.90
CA GLU A 11 29.71 -2.65 -1.63
C GLU A 11 28.68 -2.18 -2.65
N GLN A 12 28.83 -2.52 -3.93
CA GLN A 12 27.88 -2.14 -4.98
C GLN A 12 26.55 -2.85 -4.79
N GLU A 13 26.55 -4.11 -4.42
CA GLU A 13 25.31 -4.86 -4.15
C GLU A 13 24.58 -4.32 -2.92
N SER A 14 25.34 -3.98 -1.87
CA SER A 14 24.79 -3.36 -0.67
C SER A 14 24.09 -2.03 -0.99
N LYS A 15 24.73 -1.20 -1.81
CA LYS A 15 24.15 0.08 -2.25
C LYS A 15 22.90 -0.12 -3.11
N LYS A 16 22.88 -1.11 -3.99
CA LYS A 16 21.71 -1.47 -4.78
C LYS A 16 20.56 -1.87 -3.89
N SER A 17 20.82 -2.72 -2.89
CA SER A 17 19.81 -3.18 -1.95
C SER A 17 19.23 -2.03 -1.15
N GLU A 18 20.06 -1.09 -0.70
CA GLU A 18 19.61 0.11 0.01
C GLU A 18 18.73 0.98 -0.87
N ARG A 19 19.14 1.20 -2.13
CA ARG A 19 18.34 1.98 -3.08
C ARG A 19 17.00 1.34 -3.35
N LEU A 20 16.99 0.03 -3.56
CA LEU A 20 15.76 -0.71 -3.82
C LEU A 20 14.83 -0.62 -2.61
N PHE A 21 15.37 -0.78 -1.41
CA PHE A 21 14.60 -0.64 -0.17
C PHE A 21 13.98 0.76 -0.07
N ASP A 22 14.80 1.80 -0.28
CA ASP A 22 14.34 3.18 -0.21
C ASP A 22 13.25 3.48 -1.25
N GLU A 23 13.42 2.98 -2.48
CA GLU A 23 12.43 3.16 -3.55
C GLU A 23 11.12 2.45 -3.21
N LYS A 24 11.19 1.25 -2.64
CA LYS A 24 10.00 0.53 -2.19
C LYS A 24 9.28 1.27 -1.08
N VAL A 25 10.01 1.73 -0.06
CA VAL A 25 9.42 2.50 1.04
C VAL A 25 8.73 3.75 0.50
N ASN A 26 9.38 4.46 -0.42
CA ASN A 26 8.83 5.67 -1.01
C ASN A 26 7.51 5.41 -1.75
N ILE A 27 7.45 4.36 -2.57
CA ILE A 27 6.23 4.06 -3.32
C ILE A 27 5.11 3.58 -2.40
N TYR A 28 5.43 2.78 -1.37
CA TYR A 28 4.44 2.32 -0.40
C TYR A 28 3.84 3.48 0.38
N GLN A 29 4.69 4.40 0.84
CA GLN A 29 4.24 5.62 1.54
C GLN A 29 3.35 6.48 0.65
N LYS A 30 3.73 6.64 -0.62
CA LYS A 30 2.93 7.43 -1.56
C LYS A 30 1.53 6.84 -1.75
N ILE A 31 1.44 5.51 -1.85
CA ILE A 31 0.14 4.82 -1.97
C ILE A 31 -0.71 5.07 -0.72
N PHE A 32 -0.11 4.92 0.47
CA PHE A 32 -0.82 5.17 1.72
C PHE A 32 -1.26 6.62 1.84
N ASP A 33 -0.44 7.57 1.40
CA ASP A 33 -0.80 9.00 1.43
C ASP A 33 -2.00 9.30 0.53
N ILE A 34 -2.02 8.74 -0.69
CA ILE A 34 -3.14 8.91 -1.61
C ILE A 34 -4.42 8.32 -1.00
N CYS A 35 -4.34 7.10 -0.46
CA CYS A 35 -5.49 6.46 0.17
C CYS A 35 -5.95 7.20 1.42
N SER A 36 -5.00 7.72 2.21
CA SER A 36 -5.30 8.52 3.39
C SER A 36 -6.11 9.77 3.03
N ASP A 37 -5.71 10.48 1.97
CA ASP A 37 -6.42 11.67 1.51
C ASP A 37 -7.87 11.35 1.16
N MET A 38 -8.10 10.24 0.46
CA MET A 38 -9.44 9.78 0.11
C MET A 38 -10.28 9.45 1.33
N LEU A 39 -9.69 8.72 2.29
CA LEU A 39 -10.44 8.23 3.45
C LEU A 39 -10.70 9.31 4.49
N MET A 40 -9.80 10.29 4.59
CA MET A 40 -9.94 11.37 5.58
C MET A 40 -11.08 12.31 5.27
N ASP A 41 -11.30 12.64 3.99
CA ASP A 41 -12.45 13.49 3.63
C ASP A 41 -13.72 12.68 3.37
N GLY A 42 -13.60 11.35 3.31
CA GLY A 42 -14.74 10.46 3.12
C GLY A 42 -15.35 10.51 1.73
N LYS A 43 -14.63 11.07 0.76
CA LYS A 43 -15.11 11.23 -0.61
C LYS A 43 -14.08 10.75 -1.61
N LEU A 44 -14.56 10.13 -2.69
CA LEU A 44 -13.73 9.71 -3.82
C LEU A 44 -14.02 10.61 -5.01
N SER A 45 -12.97 11.17 -5.60
CA SER A 45 -13.05 11.94 -6.82
C SER A 45 -12.34 11.22 -7.95
N GLN A 46 -12.66 11.61 -9.19
CA GLN A 46 -11.98 11.09 -10.38
C GLN A 46 -10.48 11.38 -10.32
N ASP A 47 -10.11 12.58 -9.86
CA ASP A 47 -8.71 12.99 -9.75
C ASP A 47 -7.94 12.07 -8.80
N GLU A 48 -8.53 11.71 -7.67
CA GLU A 48 -7.91 10.83 -6.69
C GLU A 48 -7.72 9.42 -7.24
N ILE A 49 -8.76 8.89 -7.88
CA ILE A 49 -8.69 7.57 -8.53
C ILE A 49 -7.61 7.56 -9.60
N ASN A 50 -7.50 8.63 -10.38
CA ASN A 50 -6.52 8.75 -11.46
C ASN A 50 -5.07 8.86 -10.98
N ARG A 51 -4.84 9.07 -9.68
CA ARG A 51 -3.50 9.08 -9.11
C ARG A 51 -2.93 7.69 -8.84
N LEU A 52 -3.78 6.66 -8.87
CA LEU A 52 -3.38 5.31 -8.47
C LEU A 52 -2.73 4.46 -9.57
N PRO A 53 -3.07 4.62 -10.87
CA PRO A 53 -2.48 3.77 -11.91
C PRO A 53 -0.95 3.82 -12.00
N PHE A 54 -0.34 5.00 -11.87
CA PHE A 54 1.12 5.11 -11.93
C PHE A 54 1.82 4.43 -10.76
N PRO A 55 1.40 4.62 -9.50
CA PRO A 55 1.93 3.82 -8.40
C PRO A 55 1.76 2.31 -8.61
N LEU A 56 0.63 1.86 -9.13
CA LEU A 56 0.41 0.44 -9.41
C LEU A 56 1.42 -0.09 -10.45
N ILE A 57 1.65 0.66 -11.51
CA ILE A 57 2.64 0.30 -12.54
C ILE A 57 4.05 0.26 -11.92
N LYS A 58 4.36 1.24 -11.08
CA LYS A 58 5.65 1.29 -10.41
C LYS A 58 5.87 0.10 -9.46
N LEU A 59 4.79 -0.37 -8.82
CA LEU A 59 4.84 -1.60 -8.02
C LEU A 59 5.25 -2.80 -8.88
N GLN A 60 4.79 -2.87 -10.12
CA GLN A 60 5.16 -3.95 -11.02
C GLN A 60 6.66 -3.98 -11.32
N MET A 61 7.34 -2.84 -11.21
CA MET A 61 8.79 -2.76 -11.38
C MET A 61 9.56 -3.19 -10.14
N LEU A 62 9.05 -2.89 -8.96
CA LEU A 62 9.84 -2.91 -7.73
C LEU A 62 9.40 -3.96 -6.73
N ALA A 63 8.11 -4.30 -6.68
CA ALA A 63 7.52 -5.06 -5.60
C ALA A 63 7.32 -6.52 -5.97
N SER A 64 7.11 -7.36 -4.96
CA SER A 64 6.72 -8.75 -5.15
C SER A 64 5.30 -8.85 -5.71
N GLU A 65 4.98 -9.99 -6.31
CA GLU A 65 3.64 -10.24 -6.85
C GLU A 65 2.57 -10.14 -5.76
N ASP A 66 2.87 -10.59 -4.55
CA ASP A 66 1.92 -10.53 -3.44
C ASP A 66 1.55 -9.09 -3.08
N VAL A 67 2.52 -8.17 -3.11
CA VAL A 67 2.26 -6.74 -2.90
C VAL A 67 1.39 -6.18 -4.02
N ILE A 68 1.70 -6.53 -5.26
CA ILE A 68 0.95 -6.07 -6.44
C ILE A 68 -0.50 -6.52 -6.35
N ILE A 69 -0.73 -7.81 -6.05
CA ILE A 69 -2.08 -8.38 -5.92
C ILE A 69 -2.85 -7.69 -4.79
N ALA A 70 -2.20 -7.50 -3.65
CA ALA A 70 -2.85 -6.86 -2.50
C ALA A 70 -3.29 -5.42 -2.82
N PHE A 71 -2.46 -4.66 -3.51
CA PHE A 71 -2.83 -3.30 -3.92
C PHE A 71 -3.89 -3.32 -5.02
N GLN A 72 -3.82 -4.27 -5.95
CA GLN A 72 -4.85 -4.41 -6.98
C GLN A 72 -6.23 -4.61 -6.35
N GLU A 73 -6.31 -5.35 -5.27
CA GLU A 73 -7.57 -5.54 -4.54
C GLU A 73 -8.07 -4.24 -3.91
N VAL A 74 -7.18 -3.44 -3.34
CA VAL A 74 -7.53 -2.11 -2.83
C VAL A 74 -8.07 -1.23 -3.97
N PHE A 75 -7.36 -1.20 -5.08
CA PHE A 75 -7.74 -0.40 -6.24
C PHE A 75 -9.09 -0.83 -6.81
N ASN A 76 -9.31 -2.14 -6.89
CA ASN A 76 -10.59 -2.69 -7.37
C ASN A 76 -11.75 -2.27 -6.47
N GLU A 77 -11.54 -2.28 -5.16
CA GLU A 77 -12.57 -1.86 -4.20
C GLU A 77 -12.87 -0.36 -4.34
N LEU A 78 -11.84 0.46 -4.49
CA LEU A 78 -12.01 1.89 -4.71
C LEU A 78 -12.79 2.16 -6.01
N ASN A 79 -12.47 1.43 -7.08
CA ASN A 79 -13.19 1.54 -8.34
C ASN A 79 -14.65 1.09 -8.20
N ARG A 80 -14.91 0.04 -7.42
CA ARG A 80 -16.26 -0.44 -7.16
C ARG A 80 -17.09 0.62 -6.44
N VAL A 81 -16.51 1.23 -5.41
CA VAL A 81 -17.18 2.29 -4.64
C VAL A 81 -17.42 3.51 -5.53
N TYR A 82 -16.48 3.84 -6.40
CA TYR A 82 -16.58 4.99 -7.30
C TYR A 82 -17.50 4.74 -8.50
N ASP A 83 -17.83 3.49 -8.81
CA ASP A 83 -18.64 3.09 -9.97
C ASP A 83 -20.12 3.50 -9.82
N VAL A 84 -20.33 4.76 -9.44
CA VAL A 84 -21.64 5.42 -9.34
C VAL A 84 -21.52 6.70 -10.14
N GLU A 85 -22.56 7.04 -10.90
CA GLU A 85 -22.56 8.25 -11.73
C GLU A 85 -22.33 9.49 -10.86
N GLY A 86 -21.27 10.25 -11.17
CA GLY A 86 -20.93 11.47 -10.47
C GLY A 86 -19.44 11.74 -10.42
N GLU A 87 -19.06 13.00 -10.23
CA GLU A 87 -17.65 13.40 -10.13
C GLU A 87 -17.05 13.11 -8.75
N VAL A 88 -17.89 13.07 -7.73
CA VAL A 88 -17.48 12.83 -6.35
C VAL A 88 -18.48 11.88 -5.70
N VAL A 89 -17.96 10.81 -5.08
CA VAL A 89 -18.77 9.81 -4.41
C VAL A 89 -18.41 9.80 -2.93
N THR A 90 -19.45 9.82 -2.07
CA THR A 90 -19.26 9.67 -0.62
C THR A 90 -19.03 8.21 -0.29
N ILE A 91 -17.97 7.93 0.46
CA ILE A 91 -17.65 6.57 0.89
C ILE A 91 -18.55 6.19 2.07
N GLN A 92 -19.31 5.11 1.94
CA GLN A 92 -20.14 4.60 3.03
C GLN A 92 -19.27 3.98 4.12
N ASP A 93 -19.77 3.94 5.35
CA ASP A 93 -19.01 3.39 6.48
C ASP A 93 -18.61 1.92 6.27
N SER A 94 -19.52 1.11 5.70
CA SER A 94 -19.22 -0.29 5.40
C SER A 94 -18.10 -0.42 4.37
N ASP A 95 -18.05 0.46 3.38
CA ASP A 95 -17.01 0.49 2.37
C ASP A 95 -15.68 0.95 2.96
N LYS A 96 -15.70 1.91 3.88
CA LYS A 96 -14.50 2.34 4.60
C LYS A 96 -13.85 1.19 5.35
N VAL A 97 -14.66 0.41 6.07
CA VAL A 97 -14.17 -0.75 6.83
C VAL A 97 -13.47 -1.74 5.89
N GLU A 98 -14.08 -2.03 4.75
CA GLU A 98 -13.49 -2.95 3.77
C GLU A 98 -12.20 -2.40 3.18
N ILE A 99 -12.16 -1.11 2.87
CA ILE A 99 -10.95 -0.48 2.34
C ILE A 99 -9.82 -0.54 3.38
N TYR A 100 -10.10 -0.25 4.65
CA TYR A 100 -9.11 -0.36 5.72
C TYR A 100 -8.62 -1.80 5.87
N ARG A 101 -9.51 -2.78 5.77
CA ARG A 101 -9.14 -4.19 5.83
C ARG A 101 -8.16 -4.56 4.71
N LEU A 102 -8.47 -4.14 3.48
CA LEU A 102 -7.62 -4.40 2.33
C LEU A 102 -6.27 -3.67 2.44
N LEU A 103 -6.27 -2.46 2.95
CA LEU A 103 -5.02 -1.71 3.21
C LEU A 103 -4.18 -2.40 4.28
N SER A 104 -4.80 -3.03 5.27
CA SER A 104 -4.09 -3.80 6.28
C SER A 104 -3.41 -5.05 5.67
N VAL A 105 -4.10 -5.72 4.75
CA VAL A 105 -3.51 -6.84 4.00
C VAL A 105 -2.33 -6.35 3.16
N PHE A 106 -2.52 -5.24 2.46
CA PHE A 106 -1.45 -4.61 1.66
C PHE A 106 -0.25 -4.27 2.54
N SER A 107 -0.49 -3.71 3.72
CA SER A 107 0.56 -3.38 4.69
C SER A 107 1.39 -4.61 5.07
N ASN A 108 0.72 -5.74 5.32
CA ASN A 108 1.40 -7.00 5.62
C ASN A 108 2.29 -7.47 4.48
N GLU A 109 1.81 -7.37 3.25
CA GLU A 109 2.59 -7.78 2.10
C GLU A 109 3.79 -6.86 1.87
N CYS A 110 3.64 -5.56 2.12
CA CYS A 110 4.74 -4.60 2.11
C CYS A 110 5.80 -4.95 3.15
N ARG A 111 5.36 -5.31 4.36
CA ARG A 111 6.24 -5.70 5.46
C ARG A 111 7.10 -6.91 5.09
N LYS A 112 6.48 -7.92 4.47
CA LYS A 112 7.19 -9.12 3.97
C LYS A 112 8.16 -8.76 2.86
N ASP A 113 7.73 -7.95 1.92
CA ASP A 113 8.56 -7.57 0.77
C ASP A 113 9.77 -6.73 1.19
N LEU A 114 9.63 -5.92 2.21
CA LEU A 114 10.74 -5.15 2.78
C LEU A 114 11.64 -5.98 3.70
N GLU A 115 11.30 -7.25 3.91
CA GLU A 115 12.06 -8.16 4.77
C GLU A 115 12.16 -7.68 6.23
N ILE A 116 11.17 -6.89 6.66
CA ILE A 116 11.08 -6.46 8.06
C ILE A 116 10.76 -7.67 8.95
N SER A 117 9.86 -8.55 8.46
CA SER A 117 9.50 -9.79 9.15
C SER A 117 8.82 -10.73 8.17
N ASP A 118 9.15 -12.02 8.25
CA ASP A 118 8.47 -13.08 7.49
C ASP A 118 7.12 -13.43 8.12
N VAL A 119 6.93 -13.04 9.38
CA VAL A 119 5.70 -13.33 10.12
C VAL A 119 4.73 -12.16 9.90
N PRO A 120 3.52 -12.40 9.38
CA PRO A 120 2.53 -11.35 9.26
C PRO A 120 2.09 -10.88 10.64
N VAL A 121 1.49 -9.69 10.67
CA VAL A 121 0.89 -9.17 11.89
C VAL A 121 -0.25 -10.12 12.30
N ASP A 122 -0.35 -10.43 13.58
CA ASP A 122 -1.38 -11.31 14.13
C ASP A 122 -2.77 -10.82 13.66
N PRO A 123 -3.61 -11.72 13.12
CA PRO A 123 -4.96 -11.32 12.66
C PRO A 123 -5.80 -10.63 13.73
N GLU A 124 -5.61 -10.97 14.98
CA GLU A 124 -6.34 -10.31 16.10
C GLU A 124 -5.90 -8.85 16.23
N ILE A 125 -4.60 -8.58 16.05
CA ILE A 125 -4.08 -7.21 16.10
C ILE A 125 -4.64 -6.40 14.92
N GLN A 126 -4.70 -6.98 13.74
CA GLN A 126 -5.29 -6.33 12.56
C GLN A 126 -6.76 -6.01 12.79
N LYS A 127 -7.52 -6.95 13.35
CA LYS A 127 -8.93 -6.74 13.69
C LYS A 127 -9.10 -5.61 14.69
N MET A 128 -8.25 -5.56 15.72
CA MET A 128 -8.28 -4.50 16.70
C MET A 128 -8.09 -3.12 16.08
N THR A 129 -7.12 -3.00 15.16
CA THR A 129 -6.85 -1.75 14.44
C THR A 129 -8.04 -1.33 13.61
N VAL A 130 -8.58 -2.22 12.79
CA VAL A 130 -9.73 -1.93 11.91
C VAL A 130 -10.96 -1.58 12.74
N SER A 131 -11.22 -2.32 13.85
CA SER A 131 -12.35 -2.03 14.74
C SER A 131 -12.22 -0.66 15.38
N THR A 132 -11.01 -0.27 15.80
CA THR A 132 -10.76 1.04 16.38
C THR A 132 -11.05 2.15 15.37
N ILE A 133 -10.58 2.00 14.13
CA ILE A 133 -10.80 2.96 13.05
C ILE A 133 -12.30 3.07 12.76
N SER A 134 -13.00 1.94 12.66
CA SER A 134 -14.44 1.89 12.39
C SER A 134 -15.23 2.61 13.49
N SER A 135 -14.87 2.39 14.76
CA SER A 135 -15.53 3.05 15.89
C SER A 135 -15.32 4.56 15.87
N ALA A 136 -14.12 5.02 15.52
CA ALA A 136 -13.80 6.44 15.41
C ALA A 136 -14.60 7.10 14.30
N ASN A 137 -14.86 6.38 13.19
CA ASN A 137 -15.60 6.91 12.04
C ASN A 137 -17.13 6.96 12.25
N LYS A 138 -17.63 6.30 13.28
CA LYS A 138 -19.08 6.26 13.58
C LYS A 138 -19.59 7.49 14.33
N LYS A 139 -18.72 8.42 14.63
CA LYS A 139 -19.15 9.69 15.24
C LYS A 139 -19.55 10.72 14.17
#